data_5168ff2bd0a189b21f884428897feace
#
_entry.id   5168ff2bd0a189b21f884428897feace
#
_cell.length_a   1.000
_cell.length_b   1.000
_cell.length_c   1.000
_cell.angle_alpha   90.00
_cell.angle_beta   90.00
_cell.angle_gamma   90.00
#
_symmetry.space_group_name_H-M   'P 1'
#
loop_
_entity.id
_entity.type
_entity.pdbx_description
1 polymer ?
#
loop_
_entity_poly.entity_id
_entity_poly.type
_entity_poly.pdbx_seq_one_letter_code
_entity_poly.pdbx_strand_id
1 'polypeptide(L)'
;GTLLMALLRACNIPCRVHGFTIDKKLQKGAMTGIVYKNAPQNVFHSWVEVYFEDKWYELEAFILDKKYLNNLQKINSSCSGAFCGYGVAVKDFKNPVIDFDRNNTYIQSEGINQDFGAYDSPDDLLKEHHQQMSPVKAFLYKNLGRHLMNRNVRKIRNF
;
A
#
# COMPACT_ATOMS: atom_id res chain seq x y z
N GLY A 1 -3.39 1.42 -8.12
CA GLY A 1 -2.75 2.48 -8.93
C GLY A 1 -3.32 2.55 -10.33
N THR A 2 -3.13 1.54 -11.16
CA THR A 2 -3.47 1.56 -12.60
C THR A 2 -4.93 1.93 -12.89
N LEU A 3 -5.89 1.37 -12.16
CA LEU A 3 -7.31 1.72 -12.34
C LEU A 3 -7.59 3.18 -11.99
N LEU A 4 -7.01 3.67 -10.88
CA LEU A 4 -7.17 5.07 -10.48
C LEU A 4 -6.60 6.02 -11.54
N MET A 5 -5.41 5.73 -12.07
CA MET A 5 -4.83 6.50 -13.17
C MET A 5 -5.73 6.52 -14.42
N ALA A 6 -6.29 5.37 -14.80
CA ALA A 6 -7.19 5.29 -15.96
C ALA A 6 -8.44 6.16 -15.75
N LEU A 7 -9.02 6.15 -14.56
CA LEU A 7 -10.18 6.99 -14.22
C LEU A 7 -9.84 8.48 -14.21
N LEU A 8 -8.71 8.86 -13.59
CA LEU A 8 -8.25 10.25 -13.58
C LEU A 8 -8.02 10.78 -15.01
N ARG A 9 -7.36 10.00 -15.85
CA ARG A 9 -7.12 10.37 -17.26
C ARG A 9 -8.41 10.46 -18.08
N ALA A 10 -9.37 9.58 -17.84
CA ALA A 10 -10.69 9.67 -18.45
C ALA A 10 -11.45 10.95 -18.05
N CYS A 11 -11.15 11.51 -16.88
CA CYS A 11 -11.65 12.82 -16.43
C CYS A 11 -10.75 13.99 -16.81
N ASN A 12 -9.74 13.80 -17.68
CA ASN A 12 -8.74 14.80 -18.05
C ASN A 12 -7.95 15.37 -16.86
N ILE A 13 -7.77 14.59 -15.80
CA ILE A 13 -6.96 14.97 -14.64
C ILE A 13 -5.53 14.43 -14.85
N PRO A 14 -4.51 15.31 -14.92
CA PRO A 14 -3.13 14.86 -15.07
C PRO A 14 -2.71 14.02 -13.86
N CYS A 15 -2.12 12.86 -14.13
CA CYS A 15 -1.66 11.94 -13.09
C CYS A 15 -0.45 11.14 -13.54
N ARG A 16 0.34 10.69 -12.57
CA ARG A 16 1.52 9.85 -12.76
C ARG A 16 1.60 8.79 -11.67
N VAL A 17 2.42 7.78 -11.84
CA VAL A 17 2.68 6.75 -10.84
C VAL A 17 4.01 7.01 -10.15
N HIS A 18 4.06 6.85 -8.85
CA HIS A 18 5.30 6.90 -8.07
C HIS A 18 5.64 5.50 -7.57
N GLY A 19 6.85 5.03 -7.87
CA GLY A 19 7.31 3.70 -7.52
C GLY A 19 8.22 3.70 -6.29
N PHE A 20 8.11 2.65 -5.45
CA PHE A 20 8.94 2.49 -4.27
C PHE A 20 8.92 1.04 -3.75
N THR A 21 9.72 0.75 -2.73
CA THR A 21 9.59 -0.48 -1.97
C THR A 21 9.23 -0.19 -0.52
N ILE A 22 8.47 -1.10 0.09
CA ILE A 22 8.11 -1.08 1.50
C ILE A 22 8.70 -2.27 2.23
N ASP A 23 9.05 -2.09 3.51
CA ASP A 23 9.51 -3.18 4.36
C ASP A 23 8.39 -4.20 4.59
N LYS A 24 8.71 -5.49 4.52
CA LYS A 24 7.75 -6.57 4.79
C LYS A 24 7.15 -6.52 6.20
N LYS A 25 7.77 -5.82 7.16
CA LYS A 25 7.21 -5.63 8.51
C LYS A 25 5.81 -5.05 8.45
N LEU A 26 5.55 -4.20 7.47
CA LEU A 26 4.24 -3.63 7.21
C LEU A 26 3.18 -4.70 6.92
N GLN A 27 3.56 -5.83 6.38
CA GLN A 27 2.66 -6.94 6.08
C GLN A 27 2.43 -7.89 7.28
N LYS A 28 3.15 -7.71 8.40
CA LYS A 28 2.99 -8.53 9.59
C LYS A 28 1.56 -8.43 10.13
N GLY A 29 0.92 -9.56 10.37
CA GLY A 29 -0.48 -9.64 10.78
C GLY A 29 -1.44 -9.89 9.60
N ALA A 30 -1.30 -9.17 8.49
CA ALA A 30 -1.97 -9.52 7.23
C ALA A 30 -1.38 -10.81 6.66
N MET A 31 -0.06 -10.90 6.62
CA MET A 31 0.68 -12.15 6.40
C MET A 31 1.14 -12.75 7.72
N THR A 32 0.98 -14.05 7.90
CA THR A 32 1.35 -14.76 9.12
C THR A 32 2.12 -16.06 8.82
N GLY A 33 2.80 -16.61 9.83
CA GLY A 33 3.46 -17.92 9.78
C GLY A 33 4.50 -18.02 8.64
N ILE A 34 4.44 -19.13 7.92
CA ILE A 34 5.39 -19.46 6.87
C ILE A 34 5.31 -18.51 5.67
N VAL A 35 4.12 -17.94 5.39
CA VAL A 35 3.92 -16.97 4.31
C VAL A 35 4.71 -15.71 4.60
N TYR A 36 4.59 -15.15 5.81
CA TYR A 36 5.36 -13.98 6.23
C TYR A 36 6.88 -14.26 6.25
N LYS A 37 7.29 -15.42 6.77
CA LYS A 37 8.72 -15.80 6.86
C LYS A 37 9.37 -15.81 5.47
N ASN A 38 8.68 -16.32 4.45
CA ASN A 38 9.18 -16.44 3.08
C ASN A 38 8.90 -15.24 2.19
N ALA A 39 8.16 -14.23 2.66
CA ALA A 39 7.93 -12.99 1.92
C ALA A 39 9.26 -12.25 1.65
N PRO A 40 9.39 -11.57 0.49
CA PRO A 40 10.53 -10.71 0.21
C PRO A 40 10.69 -9.64 1.30
N GLN A 41 11.93 -9.26 1.61
CA GLN A 41 12.20 -8.20 2.59
C GLN A 41 11.64 -6.86 2.11
N ASN A 42 11.86 -6.56 0.82
CA ASN A 42 11.36 -5.37 0.15
C ASN A 42 10.20 -5.76 -0.75
N VAL A 43 9.05 -5.17 -0.55
CA VAL A 43 7.85 -5.39 -1.35
C VAL A 43 7.68 -4.20 -2.28
N PHE A 44 7.66 -4.48 -3.60
CA PHE A 44 7.43 -3.45 -4.61
C PHE A 44 6.02 -2.87 -4.47
N HIS A 45 5.95 -1.55 -4.48
CA HIS A 45 4.70 -0.82 -4.28
C HIS A 45 4.67 0.48 -5.07
N SER A 46 3.49 1.11 -5.17
CA SER A 46 3.33 2.39 -5.85
C SER A 46 2.10 3.13 -5.36
N TRP A 47 2.13 4.45 -5.43
CA TRP A 47 0.94 5.29 -5.35
C TRP A 47 0.69 6.05 -6.65
N VAL A 48 -0.41 6.78 -6.71
CA VAL A 48 -0.73 7.70 -7.79
C VAL A 48 -0.53 9.12 -7.31
N GLU A 49 0.08 9.95 -8.14
CA GLU A 49 0.12 11.39 -7.96
C GLU A 49 -0.86 12.06 -8.91
N VAL A 50 -1.56 13.06 -8.43
CA VAL A 50 -2.44 13.89 -9.24
C VAL A 50 -1.95 15.33 -9.25
N TYR A 51 -2.09 16.01 -10.41
CA TYR A 51 -1.81 17.42 -10.53
C TYR A 51 -3.08 18.22 -10.36
N PHE A 52 -3.11 19.11 -9.38
CA PHE A 52 -4.27 19.93 -9.08
C PHE A 52 -3.81 21.28 -8.47
N GLU A 53 -4.37 22.39 -8.92
CA GLU A 53 -4.03 23.76 -8.45
C GLU A 53 -2.50 23.99 -8.42
N ASP A 54 -1.85 23.75 -9.56
CA ASP A 54 -0.41 23.94 -9.78
C ASP A 54 0.53 23.14 -8.86
N LYS A 55 0.04 22.03 -8.29
CA LYS A 55 0.79 21.18 -7.39
C LYS A 55 0.50 19.69 -7.64
N TRP A 56 1.52 18.85 -7.42
CA TRP A 56 1.36 17.40 -7.36
C TRP A 56 0.99 16.96 -5.94
N TYR A 57 0.01 16.06 -5.84
CA TYR A 57 -0.44 15.44 -4.59
C TYR A 57 -0.32 13.93 -4.68
N GLU A 58 0.19 13.32 -3.62
CA GLU A 58 0.41 11.88 -3.49
C GLU A 58 -0.81 11.23 -2.86
N LEU A 59 -1.39 10.23 -3.55
CA LEU A 59 -2.61 9.53 -3.15
C LEU A 59 -2.28 8.08 -2.78
N GLU A 60 -1.57 7.88 -1.67
CA GLU A 60 -1.17 6.55 -1.22
C GLU A 60 -2.27 5.87 -0.38
N ALA A 61 -2.97 6.61 0.48
CA ALA A 61 -3.94 6.07 1.42
C ALA A 61 -5.16 5.38 0.77
N PHE A 62 -5.35 5.57 -0.53
CA PHE A 62 -6.44 4.97 -1.31
C PHE A 62 -6.41 3.42 -1.33
N ILE A 63 -5.33 2.80 -0.89
CA ILE A 63 -5.16 1.34 -0.88
C ILE A 63 -5.98 0.62 0.19
N LEU A 64 -6.33 1.28 1.29
CA LEU A 64 -7.10 0.70 2.38
C LEU A 64 -8.51 1.28 2.45
N ASP A 65 -9.52 0.41 2.63
CA ASP A 65 -10.87 0.89 2.91
C ASP A 65 -11.06 1.31 4.37
N LYS A 66 -11.92 2.30 4.59
CA LYS A 66 -12.20 2.86 5.93
C LYS A 66 -12.73 1.82 6.92
N LYS A 67 -13.51 0.83 6.46
CA LYS A 67 -14.04 -0.23 7.33
C LYS A 67 -12.91 -1.09 7.89
N TYR A 68 -11.97 -1.48 7.04
CA TYR A 68 -10.79 -2.23 7.46
C TYR A 68 -9.96 -1.43 8.48
N LEU A 69 -9.65 -0.17 8.17
CA LEU A 69 -8.86 0.69 9.05
C LEU A 69 -9.53 0.91 10.40
N ASN A 70 -10.82 1.25 10.42
CA ASN A 70 -11.58 1.46 11.64
C ASN A 70 -11.61 0.21 12.53
N ASN A 71 -11.77 -0.97 11.95
CA ASN A 71 -11.74 -2.23 12.71
C ASN A 71 -10.33 -2.55 13.20
N LEU A 72 -9.30 -2.28 12.40
CA LEU A 72 -7.92 -2.44 12.84
C LEU A 72 -7.60 -1.53 14.03
N GLN A 73 -8.08 -0.28 14.03
CA GLN A 73 -7.96 0.67 15.14
C GLN A 73 -8.70 0.18 16.39
N LYS A 74 -9.89 -0.41 16.24
CA LYS A 74 -10.63 -1.02 17.38
C LYS A 74 -9.85 -2.18 17.99
N ILE A 75 -9.33 -3.10 17.15
CA ILE A 75 -8.54 -4.25 17.61
C ILE A 75 -7.28 -3.80 18.36
N ASN A 76 -6.68 -2.68 17.94
CA ASN A 76 -5.46 -2.12 18.51
C ASN A 76 -5.73 -0.80 19.26
N SER A 77 -6.83 -0.72 20.00
CA SER A 77 -7.32 0.50 20.66
C SER A 77 -6.34 1.11 21.67
N SER A 78 -5.45 0.30 22.24
CA SER A 78 -4.38 0.76 23.14
C SER A 78 -3.21 1.44 22.41
N CYS A 79 -3.11 1.32 21.09
CA CYS A 79 -2.05 1.96 20.32
C CYS A 79 -2.32 3.47 20.22
N SER A 80 -1.39 4.26 20.74
CA SER A 80 -1.37 5.73 20.58
C SER A 80 -0.03 6.14 19.96
N GLY A 81 -0.05 6.71 18.75
CA GLY A 81 1.16 7.11 18.03
C GLY A 81 1.47 6.20 16.84
N ALA A 82 2.74 5.88 16.63
CA ALA A 82 3.20 5.14 15.47
C ALA A 82 2.70 3.68 15.44
N PHE A 83 2.34 3.21 14.27
CA PHE A 83 1.90 1.83 14.05
C PHE A 83 2.55 1.27 12.79
N CYS A 84 2.97 0.00 12.83
CA CYS A 84 3.48 -0.72 11.68
C CYS A 84 3.00 -2.18 11.71
N GLY A 85 2.21 -2.55 10.73
CA GLY A 85 1.65 -3.89 10.55
C GLY A 85 0.31 -3.87 9.84
N TYR A 86 -0.18 -5.04 9.44
CA TYR A 86 -1.50 -5.21 8.82
C TYR A 86 -1.72 -4.35 7.55
N GLY A 87 -0.66 -4.01 6.84
CA GLY A 87 -0.71 -3.13 5.68
C GLY A 87 -0.75 -1.64 6.00
N VAL A 88 -0.47 -1.25 7.25
CA VAL A 88 -0.44 0.14 7.72
C VAL A 88 0.93 0.47 8.32
N ALA A 89 1.48 1.63 8.00
CA ALA A 89 2.68 2.19 8.63
C ALA A 89 2.57 3.72 8.66
N VAL A 90 2.22 4.25 9.84
CA VAL A 90 1.91 5.67 10.06
C VAL A 90 2.47 6.17 11.39
N LYS A 91 2.70 7.49 11.50
CA LYS A 91 3.15 8.14 12.75
C LYS A 91 2.03 8.28 13.76
N ASP A 92 0.82 8.56 13.32
CA ASP A 92 -0.37 8.63 14.16
C ASP A 92 -1.42 7.64 13.66
N PHE A 93 -1.54 6.51 14.36
CA PHE A 93 -2.47 5.46 14.00
C PHE A 93 -3.94 5.82 14.27
N LYS A 94 -4.19 6.72 15.21
CA LYS A 94 -5.57 7.15 15.52
C LYS A 94 -6.11 8.12 14.49
N ASN A 95 -5.24 8.98 13.96
CA ASN A 95 -5.62 10.05 13.02
C ASN A 95 -4.75 10.06 11.76
N PRO A 96 -4.72 8.97 10.97
CA PRO A 96 -3.96 8.96 9.73
C PRO A 96 -4.60 9.89 8.69
N VAL A 97 -3.77 10.59 7.91
CA VAL A 97 -4.24 11.49 6.84
C VAL A 97 -4.58 10.65 5.61
N ILE A 98 -5.82 10.19 5.51
CA ILE A 98 -6.27 9.26 4.47
C ILE A 98 -7.27 9.87 3.48
N ASP A 99 -7.93 10.96 3.83
CA ASP A 99 -8.87 11.65 2.95
C ASP A 99 -8.16 12.79 2.23
N PHE A 100 -8.35 12.87 0.91
CA PHE A 100 -7.84 13.97 0.12
C PHE A 100 -8.65 15.25 0.39
N ASP A 101 -7.96 16.23 0.93
CA ASP A 101 -8.46 17.60 1.10
C ASP A 101 -7.31 18.58 0.79
N ARG A 102 -6.86 18.59 -0.49
CA ARG A 102 -5.72 19.38 -0.96
C ARG A 102 -4.43 19.14 -0.19
N ASN A 103 -4.24 17.89 0.26
CA ASN A 103 -3.05 17.43 0.95
C ASN A 103 -2.66 16.02 0.49
N ASN A 104 -1.41 15.65 0.68
CA ASN A 104 -0.96 14.29 0.47
C ASN A 104 -1.65 13.34 1.46
N THR A 105 -1.95 12.13 1.02
CA THR A 105 -2.58 11.10 1.85
C THR A 105 -1.67 9.90 1.99
N TYR A 106 -1.47 9.42 3.24
CA TYR A 106 -0.55 8.32 3.52
C TYR A 106 -1.13 7.31 4.49
N ILE A 107 -0.87 6.04 4.23
CA ILE A 107 -1.19 4.94 5.13
C ILE A 107 -0.03 3.94 5.29
N GLN A 108 1.00 4.04 4.44
CA GLN A 108 2.16 3.13 4.43
C GLN A 108 3.51 3.88 4.37
N SER A 109 3.53 5.21 4.36
CA SER A 109 4.73 6.03 4.13
C SER A 109 5.88 5.72 5.08
N GLU A 110 5.60 5.39 6.35
CA GLU A 110 6.64 5.04 7.33
C GLU A 110 7.27 3.65 7.08
N GLY A 111 6.78 2.91 6.10
CA GLY A 111 7.34 1.63 5.68
C GLY A 111 8.23 1.69 4.45
N ILE A 112 8.37 2.86 3.81
CA ILE A 112 9.16 3.02 2.59
C ILE A 112 10.65 2.89 2.94
N ASN A 113 11.35 2.07 2.16
CA ASN A 113 12.80 1.86 2.33
C ASN A 113 13.63 2.14 1.07
N GLN A 114 12.99 2.27 -0.08
CA GLN A 114 13.62 2.70 -1.33
C GLN A 114 12.62 3.44 -2.18
N ASP A 115 12.98 4.59 -2.70
CA ASP A 115 12.18 5.43 -3.58
C ASP A 115 12.75 5.39 -4.99
N PHE A 116 11.89 5.21 -6.00
CA PHE A 116 12.26 5.15 -7.41
C PHE A 116 11.80 6.40 -8.16
N GLY A 117 11.00 7.27 -7.53
CA GLY A 117 10.46 8.47 -8.15
C GLY A 117 9.21 8.23 -8.99
N ALA A 118 8.84 9.27 -9.74
CA ALA A 118 7.61 9.33 -10.51
C ALA A 118 7.83 8.96 -11.99
N TYR A 119 6.85 8.23 -12.56
CA TYR A 119 6.82 7.76 -13.95
C TYR A 119 5.49 8.15 -14.60
N ASP A 120 5.52 8.46 -15.88
CA ASP A 120 4.31 8.84 -16.62
C ASP A 120 3.33 7.67 -16.74
N SER A 121 3.81 6.44 -16.79
CA SER A 121 2.95 5.26 -16.88
C SER A 121 3.40 4.12 -15.97
N PRO A 122 2.46 3.24 -15.56
CA PRO A 122 2.82 2.00 -14.85
C PRO A 122 3.74 1.09 -15.67
N ASP A 123 3.63 1.10 -16.99
CA ASP A 123 4.46 0.27 -17.87
C ASP A 123 5.91 0.74 -17.85
N ASP A 124 6.16 2.06 -17.83
CA ASP A 124 7.51 2.60 -17.75
C ASP A 124 8.15 2.27 -16.39
N LEU A 125 7.42 2.44 -15.30
CA LEU A 125 7.87 2.02 -13.98
C LEU A 125 8.21 0.52 -13.94
N LEU A 126 7.37 -0.34 -14.52
CA LEU A 126 7.56 -1.80 -14.50
C LEU A 126 8.65 -2.31 -15.45
N LYS A 127 9.05 -1.53 -16.47
CA LYS A 127 10.24 -1.84 -17.30
C LYS A 127 11.53 -1.76 -16.48
N GLU A 128 11.61 -0.78 -15.57
CA GLU A 128 12.83 -0.52 -14.78
C GLU A 128 12.80 -1.25 -13.43
N HIS A 129 11.62 -1.31 -12.79
CA HIS A 129 11.45 -1.83 -11.45
C HIS A 129 10.30 -2.83 -11.37
N HIS A 130 10.55 -3.98 -10.78
CA HIS A 130 9.53 -5.01 -10.55
C HIS A 130 9.85 -5.86 -9.34
N GLN A 131 8.85 -6.55 -8.82
CA GLN A 131 9.04 -7.44 -7.68
C GLN A 131 9.93 -8.62 -8.07
N GLN A 132 11.13 -8.68 -7.51
CA GLN A 132 12.02 -9.82 -7.67
C GLN A 132 11.55 -10.98 -6.77
N MET A 133 11.18 -12.08 -7.40
CA MET A 133 10.74 -13.28 -6.70
C MET A 133 11.12 -14.52 -7.52
N SER A 134 11.66 -15.56 -6.86
CA SER A 134 11.93 -16.81 -7.56
C SER A 134 10.61 -17.45 -8.05
N PRO A 135 10.63 -18.20 -9.17
CA PRO A 135 9.42 -18.84 -9.74
C PRO A 135 8.68 -19.72 -8.72
N VAL A 136 9.39 -20.43 -7.87
CA VAL A 136 8.81 -21.28 -6.81
C VAL A 136 8.06 -20.43 -5.78
N LYS A 137 8.68 -19.33 -5.31
CA LYS A 137 8.01 -18.40 -4.36
C LYS A 137 6.80 -17.74 -4.99
N ALA A 138 6.89 -17.32 -6.25
CA ALA A 138 5.77 -16.73 -7.00
C ALA A 138 4.60 -17.73 -7.12
N PHE A 139 4.88 -19.00 -7.46
CA PHE A 139 3.88 -20.05 -7.52
C PHE A 139 3.20 -20.29 -6.17
N LEU A 140 3.99 -20.43 -5.09
CA LEU A 140 3.45 -20.62 -3.74
C LEU A 140 2.62 -19.44 -3.27
N TYR A 141 3.06 -18.22 -3.53
CA TYR A 141 2.28 -17.03 -3.20
C TYR A 141 0.96 -16.98 -3.99
N LYS A 142 1.01 -17.22 -5.30
CA LYS A 142 -0.17 -17.21 -6.18
C LYS A 142 -1.22 -18.25 -5.77
N ASN A 143 -0.81 -19.43 -5.34
CA ASN A 143 -1.74 -20.54 -5.08
C ASN A 143 -2.12 -20.69 -3.61
N LEU A 144 -1.33 -20.22 -2.67
CA LEU A 144 -1.57 -20.36 -1.23
C LEU A 144 -1.50 -19.03 -0.48
N GLY A 145 -0.40 -18.30 -0.60
CA GLY A 145 -0.10 -17.14 0.22
C GLY A 145 -1.16 -16.06 0.15
N ARG A 146 -1.59 -15.68 -1.06
CA ARG A 146 -2.63 -14.68 -1.28
C ARG A 146 -3.98 -15.05 -0.65
N HIS A 147 -4.34 -16.33 -0.66
CA HIS A 147 -5.61 -16.79 -0.09
C HIS A 147 -5.59 -16.71 1.44
N LEU A 148 -4.47 -17.08 2.06
CA LEU A 148 -4.29 -16.94 3.50
C LEU A 148 -4.29 -15.48 3.93
N MET A 149 -3.59 -14.60 3.20
CA MET A 149 -3.61 -13.17 3.43
C MET A 149 -5.02 -12.59 3.30
N ASN A 150 -5.73 -12.92 2.22
CA ASN A 150 -7.11 -12.46 2.01
C ASN A 150 -8.05 -12.93 3.13
N ARG A 151 -7.86 -14.15 3.65
CA ARG A 151 -8.63 -14.65 4.80
C ARG A 151 -8.38 -13.82 6.06
N ASN A 152 -7.12 -13.43 6.33
CA ASN A 152 -6.79 -12.58 7.47
C ASN A 152 -7.37 -11.18 7.32
N VAL A 153 -7.24 -10.57 6.15
CA VAL A 153 -7.84 -9.25 5.83
C VAL A 153 -9.37 -9.28 6.01
N ARG A 154 -10.04 -10.34 5.52
CA ARG A 154 -11.50 -10.49 5.71
C ARG A 154 -11.91 -10.60 7.17
N LYS A 155 -11.12 -11.27 8.01
CA LYS A 155 -11.39 -11.36 9.46
C LYS A 155 -11.38 -9.96 10.12
N ILE A 156 -10.38 -9.14 9.78
CA ILE A 156 -10.29 -7.77 10.30
C ILE A 156 -11.44 -6.92 9.78
N ARG A 157 -11.74 -6.99 8.47
CA ARG A 157 -12.83 -6.23 7.85
C ARG A 157 -14.21 -6.55 8.45
N ASN A 158 -14.41 -7.76 8.98
CA ASN A 158 -15.68 -8.24 9.53
C ASN A 158 -15.68 -8.32 11.08
N PHE A 159 -14.69 -7.72 11.71
CA PHE A 159 -14.65 -7.50 13.16
C PHE A 159 -15.59 -6.33 13.55
#